data_7770ab0be210fe33f43d013f6d41d1f7
#
_entry.id   7770ab0be210fe33f43d013f6d41d1f7
#
_cell.length_a   1.000
_cell.length_b   1.000
_cell.length_c   1.000
_cell.angle_alpha   90.00
_cell.angle_beta   90.00
_cell.angle_gamma   90.00
#
_symmetry.space_group_name_H-M   'P 1'
#
loop_
_entity.id
_entity.type
_entity.pdbx_description
1 polymer ?
#
loop_
_entity_poly.entity_id
_entity_poly.type
_entity_poly.pdbx_seq_one_letter_code
_entity_poly.pdbx_strand_id
1 'polypeptide(L)'
;LGEKLRIFLSFRPSDLKPVPPAVVEPRTGKSMGEHCELMVKEWKISRQEQDELALASHLNAAKAYKDGFYADLVFPFLGKSTDGIMRGDTTLEKLAKLKPAFDRSEKGTLTAGNSSSLTDGSSTVLLASEEEAKKNNWPLLAKIVDSHTSAVDYVAGEGLLMAPTVAVSELLKRNGLKL
;
A
#
# COMPACT_ATOMS: atom_id res chain seq x y z
N LEU A 1 -10.45 33.62 27.03
CA LEU A 1 -10.78 32.81 28.23
C LEU A 1 -11.99 31.87 27.94
N GLY A 2 -13.02 32.37 27.23
CA GLY A 2 -14.25 31.63 26.98
C GLY A 2 -14.07 30.35 26.16
N GLU A 3 -13.23 30.33 25.14
CA GLU A 3 -13.03 29.14 24.27
C GLU A 3 -12.29 28.03 25.01
N LYS A 4 -11.24 28.36 25.76
CA LYS A 4 -10.51 27.40 26.58
C LYS A 4 -11.39 26.80 27.67
N LEU A 5 -12.26 27.63 28.28
CA LEU A 5 -13.21 27.17 29.28
C LEU A 5 -14.27 26.25 28.68
N ARG A 6 -14.73 26.53 27.46
CA ARG A 6 -15.69 25.68 26.74
C ARG A 6 -15.10 24.32 26.41
N ILE A 7 -13.83 24.24 25.97
CA ILE A 7 -13.11 22.99 25.73
C ILE A 7 -13.00 22.20 27.05
N PHE A 8 -12.62 22.86 28.13
CA PHE A 8 -12.51 22.20 29.43
C PHE A 8 -13.85 21.67 29.96
N LEU A 9 -14.92 22.43 29.80
CA LEU A 9 -16.28 22.01 30.18
C LEU A 9 -16.90 20.94 29.29
N SER A 10 -16.39 20.76 28.05
CA SER A 10 -16.83 19.69 27.15
C SER A 10 -16.13 18.36 27.40
N PHE A 11 -15.05 18.35 28.22
CA PHE A 11 -14.26 17.16 28.52
C PHE A 11 -15.10 16.13 29.32
N ARG A 12 -15.04 14.90 28.87
CA ARG A 12 -15.71 13.75 29.50
C ARG A 12 -14.67 12.74 29.99
N PRO A 13 -14.92 12.02 31.08
CA PRO A 13 -14.02 10.95 31.52
C PRO A 13 -13.76 9.87 30.44
N SER A 14 -14.70 9.69 29.50
CA SER A 14 -14.53 8.82 28.34
C SER A 14 -13.41 9.27 27.40
N ASP A 15 -13.09 10.56 27.36
CA ASP A 15 -12.07 11.13 26.46
C ASP A 15 -10.64 10.74 26.91
N LEU A 16 -10.50 10.26 28.15
CA LEU A 16 -9.25 9.69 28.68
C LEU A 16 -9.00 8.24 28.26
N LYS A 17 -10.01 7.55 27.70
CA LYS A 17 -9.81 6.19 27.25
C LYS A 17 -8.98 6.20 25.96
N PRO A 18 -7.87 5.45 25.91
CA PRO A 18 -7.15 5.26 24.66
C PRO A 18 -8.09 4.65 23.61
N VAL A 19 -8.21 5.31 22.48
CA VAL A 19 -8.93 4.77 21.32
C VAL A 19 -7.89 4.05 20.46
N PRO A 20 -7.90 2.70 20.41
CA PRO A 20 -6.97 1.99 19.53
C PRO A 20 -7.26 2.38 18.07
N PRO A 21 -6.23 2.50 17.23
CA PRO A 21 -6.41 2.76 15.81
C PRO A 21 -7.32 1.71 15.19
N ALA A 22 -8.35 2.15 14.47
CA ALA A 22 -9.23 1.25 13.75
C ALA A 22 -8.54 0.76 12.47
N VAL A 23 -8.76 -0.50 12.12
CA VAL A 23 -8.28 -1.09 10.84
C VAL A 23 -9.28 -0.84 9.70
N VAL A 24 -10.24 0.05 9.96
CA VAL A 24 -11.31 0.40 9.02
C VAL A 24 -11.34 1.91 8.78
N GLU A 25 -11.78 2.29 7.60
CA GLU A 25 -12.02 3.70 7.27
C GLU A 25 -13.25 4.20 8.07
N PRO A 26 -13.12 5.31 8.84
CA PRO A 26 -14.16 5.71 9.79
C PRO A 26 -15.52 6.07 9.18
N ARG A 27 -15.56 6.58 7.94
CA ARG A 27 -16.80 7.02 7.28
C ARG A 27 -17.58 5.86 6.68
N THR A 28 -16.85 4.88 6.13
CA THR A 28 -17.46 3.73 5.46
C THR A 28 -17.56 2.51 6.36
N GLY A 29 -16.78 2.46 7.44
CA GLY A 29 -16.67 1.31 8.33
C GLY A 29 -16.03 0.08 7.70
N LYS A 30 -15.38 0.23 6.52
CA LYS A 30 -14.80 -0.86 5.76
C LYS A 30 -13.27 -0.83 5.85
N SER A 31 -12.67 -2.01 5.88
CA SER A 31 -11.22 -2.19 5.76
C SER A 31 -10.72 -1.90 4.34
N MET A 32 -9.41 -1.74 4.17
CA MET A 32 -8.77 -1.60 2.86
C MET A 32 -9.10 -2.76 1.92
N GLY A 33 -9.11 -3.99 2.45
CA GLY A 33 -9.47 -5.17 1.66
C GLY A 33 -10.92 -5.19 1.21
N GLU A 34 -11.86 -4.76 2.06
CA GLU A 34 -13.28 -4.62 1.67
C GLU A 34 -13.47 -3.54 0.61
N HIS A 35 -12.76 -2.41 0.70
CA HIS A 35 -12.75 -1.40 -0.36
C HIS A 35 -12.14 -1.94 -1.66
N CYS A 36 -11.05 -2.70 -1.59
CA CYS A 36 -10.47 -3.33 -2.76
C CYS A 36 -11.43 -4.34 -3.39
N GLU A 37 -12.17 -5.11 -2.59
CA GLU A 37 -13.20 -6.04 -3.09
C GLU A 37 -14.33 -5.32 -3.86
N LEU A 38 -14.74 -4.14 -3.42
CA LEU A 38 -15.68 -3.30 -4.16
C LEU A 38 -15.11 -2.87 -5.52
N MET A 39 -13.87 -2.41 -5.53
CA MET A 39 -13.18 -1.93 -6.73
C MET A 39 -12.97 -3.04 -7.77
N VAL A 40 -12.54 -4.22 -7.36
CA VAL A 40 -12.33 -5.33 -8.31
C VAL A 40 -13.64 -5.79 -8.95
N LYS A 41 -14.76 -5.68 -8.23
CA LYS A 41 -16.10 -5.95 -8.79
C LYS A 41 -16.53 -4.90 -9.79
N GLU A 42 -16.35 -3.63 -9.48
CA GLU A 42 -16.65 -2.51 -10.36
C GLU A 42 -15.82 -2.58 -11.64
N TRP A 43 -14.54 -2.85 -11.54
CA TRP A 43 -13.61 -2.94 -12.65
C TRP A 43 -13.60 -4.30 -13.34
N LYS A 44 -14.39 -5.24 -12.82
CA LYS A 44 -14.54 -6.61 -13.37
C LYS A 44 -13.21 -7.35 -13.45
N ILE A 45 -12.32 -7.13 -12.48
CA ILE A 45 -11.06 -7.86 -12.37
C ILE A 45 -11.37 -9.24 -11.81
N SER A 46 -11.06 -10.27 -12.55
CA SER A 46 -11.37 -11.65 -12.17
C SER A 46 -10.44 -12.14 -11.05
N ARG A 47 -10.89 -13.15 -10.33
CA ARG A 47 -10.08 -13.87 -9.34
C ARG A 47 -8.82 -14.46 -9.96
N GLN A 48 -8.92 -14.96 -11.17
CA GLN A 48 -7.79 -15.55 -11.89
C GLN A 48 -6.70 -14.52 -12.17
N GLU A 49 -7.05 -13.33 -12.68
CA GLU A 49 -6.09 -12.25 -12.93
C GLU A 49 -5.37 -11.82 -11.66
N GLN A 50 -6.10 -11.76 -10.53
CA GLN A 50 -5.52 -11.45 -9.22
C GLN A 50 -4.53 -12.53 -8.75
N ASP A 51 -4.87 -13.80 -8.91
CA ASP A 51 -4.03 -14.93 -8.53
C ASP A 51 -2.80 -15.05 -9.47
N GLU A 52 -2.93 -14.75 -10.76
CA GLU A 52 -1.82 -14.70 -11.72
C GLU A 52 -0.81 -13.60 -11.35
N LEU A 53 -1.28 -12.41 -10.99
CA LEU A 53 -0.43 -11.33 -10.51
C LEU A 53 0.30 -11.72 -9.22
N ALA A 54 -0.40 -12.32 -8.27
CA ALA A 54 0.19 -12.80 -7.02
C ALA A 54 1.24 -13.89 -7.26
N LEU A 55 0.96 -14.85 -8.13
CA LEU A 55 1.92 -15.88 -8.53
C LEU A 55 3.17 -15.26 -9.13
N ALA A 56 3.02 -14.37 -10.11
CA ALA A 56 4.14 -13.69 -10.76
C ALA A 56 4.98 -12.91 -9.73
N SER A 57 4.34 -12.22 -8.79
CA SER A 57 5.04 -11.51 -7.70
C SER A 57 5.89 -12.43 -6.84
N HIS A 58 5.34 -13.56 -6.40
CA HIS A 58 6.07 -14.54 -5.60
C HIS A 58 7.24 -15.17 -6.35
N LEU A 59 7.04 -15.56 -7.60
CA LEU A 59 8.09 -16.19 -8.43
C LEU A 59 9.21 -15.20 -8.77
N ASN A 60 8.86 -13.95 -9.09
CA ASN A 60 9.84 -12.90 -9.37
C ASN A 60 10.67 -12.59 -8.11
N ALA A 61 10.05 -12.50 -6.93
CA ALA A 61 10.78 -12.30 -5.68
C ALA A 61 11.72 -13.46 -5.39
N ALA A 62 11.26 -14.72 -5.53
CA ALA A 62 12.08 -15.90 -5.34
C ALA A 62 13.27 -15.94 -6.32
N LYS A 63 13.03 -15.59 -7.57
CA LYS A 63 14.10 -15.47 -8.58
C LYS A 63 15.09 -14.38 -8.20
N ALA A 64 14.65 -13.21 -7.77
CA ALA A 64 15.50 -12.10 -7.38
C ALA A 64 16.42 -12.47 -6.19
N TYR A 65 15.90 -13.20 -5.19
CA TYR A 65 16.73 -13.76 -4.11
C TYR A 65 17.76 -14.75 -4.64
N LYS A 66 17.35 -15.68 -5.53
CA LYS A 66 18.26 -16.66 -6.12
C LYS A 66 19.37 -16.02 -6.97
N ASP A 67 19.03 -14.99 -7.70
CA ASP A 67 19.97 -14.26 -8.57
C ASP A 67 20.89 -13.28 -7.79
N GLY A 68 20.72 -13.16 -6.47
CA GLY A 68 21.52 -12.27 -5.62
C GLY A 68 21.14 -10.80 -5.68
N PHE A 69 20.00 -10.45 -6.28
CA PHE A 69 19.53 -9.05 -6.39
C PHE A 69 19.43 -8.35 -5.04
N TYR A 70 19.08 -9.10 -4.00
CA TYR A 70 18.89 -8.54 -2.65
C TYR A 70 20.14 -8.63 -1.76
N ALA A 71 21.28 -9.08 -2.28
CA ALA A 71 22.49 -9.33 -1.47
C ALA A 71 22.96 -8.09 -0.71
N ASP A 72 22.89 -6.92 -1.34
CA ASP A 72 23.28 -5.64 -0.75
C ASP A 72 22.10 -4.86 -0.13
N LEU A 73 20.88 -5.34 -0.26
CA LEU A 73 19.67 -4.65 0.18
C LEU A 73 19.06 -5.27 1.44
N VAL A 74 19.22 -6.59 1.60
CA VAL A 74 18.66 -7.34 2.73
C VAL A 74 19.77 -7.89 3.58
N PHE A 75 19.89 -7.43 4.81
CA PHE A 75 20.85 -7.93 5.78
C PHE A 75 20.17 -8.81 6.84
N PRO A 76 20.85 -9.81 7.41
CA PRO A 76 20.28 -10.65 8.45
C PRO A 76 19.94 -9.85 9.71
N PHE A 77 18.72 -10.05 10.21
CA PHE A 77 18.25 -9.43 11.45
C PHE A 77 17.47 -10.44 12.28
N LEU A 78 17.81 -10.59 13.56
CA LEU A 78 17.20 -11.55 14.51
C LEU A 78 17.05 -12.97 13.93
N GLY A 79 18.08 -13.44 13.19
CA GLY A 79 18.09 -14.77 12.59
C GLY A 79 17.24 -14.94 11.32
N LYS A 80 16.71 -13.84 10.77
CA LYS A 80 16.01 -13.82 9.48
C LYS A 80 16.90 -13.16 8.44
N SER A 81 17.03 -13.79 7.28
CA SER A 81 17.85 -13.31 6.15
C SER A 81 17.07 -13.21 4.84
N THR A 82 15.79 -13.57 4.87
CA THR A 82 14.90 -13.52 3.70
C THR A 82 13.52 -13.04 4.11
N ASP A 83 12.76 -12.54 3.14
CA ASP A 83 11.35 -12.20 3.32
C ASP A 83 10.54 -13.46 3.71
N GLY A 84 9.85 -13.37 4.85
CA GLY A 84 9.01 -14.46 5.37
C GLY A 84 7.64 -14.58 4.68
N ILE A 85 7.25 -13.62 3.84
CA ILE A 85 5.95 -13.59 3.15
C ILE A 85 6.05 -14.29 1.79
N MET A 86 7.21 -14.23 1.14
CA MET A 86 7.44 -14.85 -0.15
C MET A 86 7.14 -16.36 -0.14
N ARG A 87 6.47 -16.84 -1.19
CA ARG A 87 6.11 -18.25 -1.41
C ARG A 87 6.56 -18.67 -2.81
N GLY A 88 7.85 -18.94 -2.98
CA GLY A 88 8.42 -19.36 -4.26
C GLY A 88 7.94 -20.73 -4.74
N ASP A 89 7.24 -21.49 -3.91
CA ASP A 89 6.63 -22.80 -4.22
C ASP A 89 5.12 -22.73 -4.48
N THR A 90 4.54 -21.52 -4.55
CA THR A 90 3.10 -21.37 -4.83
C THR A 90 2.78 -21.66 -6.29
N THR A 91 1.52 -22.00 -6.56
CA THR A 91 0.98 -22.26 -7.93
C THR A 91 -0.43 -21.69 -8.04
N LEU A 92 -0.93 -21.51 -9.26
CA LEU A 92 -2.32 -21.09 -9.47
C LEU A 92 -3.33 -22.02 -8.80
N GLU A 93 -3.10 -23.34 -8.82
CA GLU A 93 -3.97 -24.31 -8.19
C GLU A 93 -3.99 -24.18 -6.66
N LYS A 94 -2.85 -23.82 -6.06
CA LYS A 94 -2.79 -23.55 -4.61
C LYS A 94 -3.54 -22.26 -4.27
N LEU A 95 -3.35 -21.21 -5.05
CA LEU A 95 -4.02 -19.92 -4.87
C LEU A 95 -5.54 -20.05 -5.06
N ALA A 96 -5.99 -20.71 -6.11
CA ALA A 96 -7.40 -20.92 -6.42
C ALA A 96 -8.19 -21.64 -5.31
N LYS A 97 -7.53 -22.48 -4.49
CA LYS A 97 -8.14 -23.18 -3.35
C LYS A 97 -8.38 -22.28 -2.13
N LEU A 98 -7.80 -21.09 -2.10
CA LEU A 98 -7.94 -20.19 -0.96
C LEU A 98 -9.34 -19.55 -0.93
N LYS A 99 -9.92 -19.48 0.27
CA LYS A 99 -11.22 -18.86 0.48
C LYS A 99 -11.11 -17.34 0.47
N PRO A 100 -12.14 -16.63 -0.03
CA PRO A 100 -12.22 -15.18 0.10
C PRO A 100 -12.11 -14.71 1.55
N ALA A 101 -11.36 -13.62 1.76
CA ALA A 101 -11.07 -13.08 3.08
C ALA A 101 -11.96 -11.89 3.47
N PHE A 102 -12.27 -11.02 2.51
CA PHE A 102 -12.96 -9.74 2.76
C PHE A 102 -14.44 -9.78 2.38
N ASP A 103 -14.82 -10.47 1.33
CA ASP A 103 -16.21 -10.82 1.04
C ASP A 103 -16.36 -12.33 1.10
N ARG A 104 -17.01 -12.83 2.14
CA ARG A 104 -17.21 -14.27 2.36
C ARG A 104 -18.37 -14.88 1.57
N SER A 105 -19.03 -14.09 0.74
CA SER A 105 -20.04 -14.58 -0.20
C SER A 105 -19.38 -15.30 -1.38
N GLU A 106 -20.18 -15.94 -2.22
CA GLU A 106 -19.74 -16.58 -3.48
C GLU A 106 -19.14 -15.57 -4.50
N LYS A 107 -19.35 -14.25 -4.26
CA LYS A 107 -18.86 -13.17 -5.10
C LYS A 107 -17.50 -12.61 -4.64
N GLY A 108 -16.96 -13.12 -3.54
CA GLY A 108 -15.65 -12.68 -3.03
C GLY A 108 -14.50 -13.21 -3.88
N THR A 109 -13.50 -12.36 -4.11
CA THR A 109 -12.37 -12.68 -4.97
C THR A 109 -11.01 -12.52 -4.29
N LEU A 110 -10.90 -11.59 -3.33
CA LEU A 110 -9.66 -11.33 -2.61
C LEU A 110 -9.43 -12.36 -1.50
N THR A 111 -8.25 -12.94 -1.49
CA THR A 111 -7.84 -13.98 -0.54
C THR A 111 -6.56 -13.57 0.19
N ALA A 112 -6.16 -14.36 1.18
CA ALA A 112 -4.85 -14.19 1.81
C ALA A 112 -3.67 -14.42 0.83
N GLY A 113 -3.89 -15.15 -0.27
CA GLY A 113 -2.85 -15.44 -1.27
C GLY A 113 -2.63 -14.34 -2.29
N ASN A 114 -3.64 -13.51 -2.55
CA ASN A 114 -3.58 -12.38 -3.48
C ASN A 114 -3.67 -11.02 -2.77
N SER A 115 -3.40 -11.00 -1.48
CA SER A 115 -3.40 -9.79 -0.65
C SER A 115 -2.08 -9.64 0.09
N SER A 116 -1.61 -8.39 0.26
CA SER A 116 -0.42 -8.10 1.04
C SER A 116 -0.70 -8.20 2.54
N SER A 117 0.26 -8.71 3.28
CA SER A 117 0.22 -8.69 4.75
C SER A 117 0.46 -7.27 5.28
N LEU A 118 -0.08 -6.98 6.46
CA LEU A 118 0.33 -5.80 7.23
C LEU A 118 1.72 -6.06 7.82
N THR A 119 2.66 -5.15 7.56
CA THR A 119 4.03 -5.21 8.07
C THR A 119 4.48 -3.84 8.53
N ASP A 120 5.34 -3.81 9.54
CA ASP A 120 6.01 -2.59 9.93
C ASP A 120 7.03 -2.18 8.87
N GLY A 121 7.23 -0.88 8.70
CA GLY A 121 8.18 -0.34 7.75
C GLY A 121 8.70 1.02 8.17
N SER A 122 9.92 1.32 7.74
CA SER A 122 10.53 2.64 7.91
C SER A 122 11.30 2.99 6.66
N SER A 123 11.28 4.25 6.27
CA SER A 123 12.07 4.75 5.15
C SER A 123 12.67 6.11 5.48
N THR A 124 13.86 6.35 4.97
CA THR A 124 14.55 7.65 5.09
C THR A 124 15.04 8.07 3.71
N VAL A 125 14.74 9.32 3.35
CA VAL A 125 15.21 9.93 2.10
C VAL A 125 15.92 11.23 2.43
N LEU A 126 17.17 11.37 1.96
CA LEU A 126 17.91 12.63 2.04
C LEU A 126 17.61 13.48 0.81
N LEU A 127 16.99 14.64 1.03
CA LEU A 127 16.72 15.64 0.01
C LEU A 127 17.68 16.82 0.19
N ALA A 128 18.28 17.27 -0.89
CA ALA A 128 19.16 18.43 -0.89
C ALA A 128 19.04 19.19 -2.21
N SER A 129 19.50 20.45 -2.23
CA SER A 129 19.74 21.13 -3.50
C SER A 129 20.92 20.49 -4.24
N GLU A 130 20.93 20.58 -5.56
CA GLU A 130 22.05 20.08 -6.37
C GLU A 130 23.39 20.73 -5.97
N GLU A 131 23.36 22.01 -5.63
CA GLU A 131 24.53 22.77 -5.18
C GLU A 131 25.08 22.19 -3.87
N GLU A 132 24.22 21.98 -2.86
CA GLU A 132 24.65 21.46 -1.57
C GLU A 132 25.14 20.01 -1.66
N ALA A 133 24.51 19.20 -2.51
CA ALA A 133 24.97 17.83 -2.76
C ALA A 133 26.38 17.81 -3.40
N LYS A 134 26.64 18.68 -4.39
CA LYS A 134 27.95 18.80 -5.03
C LYS A 134 29.03 19.28 -4.04
N LYS A 135 28.70 20.29 -3.23
CA LYS A 135 29.60 20.84 -2.21
C LYS A 135 30.06 19.80 -1.18
N ASN A 136 29.16 18.89 -0.82
CA ASN A 136 29.43 17.82 0.16
C ASN A 136 29.86 16.49 -0.48
N ASN A 137 30.05 16.44 -1.80
CA ASN A 137 30.36 15.22 -2.55
C ASN A 137 29.33 14.07 -2.33
N TRP A 138 28.06 14.40 -2.11
CA TRP A 138 27.02 13.39 -2.03
C TRP A 138 26.61 12.87 -3.40
N PRO A 139 26.41 11.56 -3.57
CA PRO A 139 25.99 11.02 -4.84
C PRO A 139 24.56 11.49 -5.19
N LEU A 140 24.40 12.05 -6.37
CA LEU A 140 23.10 12.43 -6.91
C LEU A 140 22.45 11.19 -7.54
N LEU A 141 21.52 10.58 -6.83
CA LEU A 141 20.86 9.36 -7.28
C LEU A 141 19.69 9.65 -8.24
N ALA A 142 18.95 10.73 -7.99
CA ALA A 142 17.81 11.15 -8.79
C ALA A 142 17.55 12.65 -8.59
N LYS A 143 16.78 13.24 -9.49
CA LYS A 143 16.24 14.60 -9.38
C LYS A 143 14.72 14.53 -9.35
N ILE A 144 14.11 15.20 -8.38
CA ILE A 144 12.66 15.39 -8.36
C ILE A 144 12.34 16.46 -9.41
N VAL A 145 11.63 16.07 -10.47
CA VAL A 145 11.25 16.97 -11.56
C VAL A 145 9.91 17.64 -11.26
N ASP A 146 8.95 16.89 -10.78
CA ASP A 146 7.59 17.36 -10.55
C ASP A 146 6.87 16.47 -9.51
N SER A 147 5.78 16.99 -8.96
CA SER A 147 4.92 16.26 -8.02
C SER A 147 3.46 16.64 -8.25
N HIS A 148 2.54 15.73 -7.97
CA HIS A 148 1.11 15.97 -8.03
C HIS A 148 0.39 15.31 -6.88
N THR A 149 -0.61 16.01 -6.32
CA THR A 149 -1.50 15.49 -5.28
C THR A 149 -2.90 15.42 -5.83
N SER A 150 -3.57 14.30 -5.60
CA SER A 150 -4.97 14.10 -5.96
C SER A 150 -5.76 13.47 -4.82
N ALA A 151 -7.06 13.60 -4.89
CA ALA A 151 -8.01 12.94 -4.03
C ALA A 151 -9.20 12.44 -4.86
N VAL A 152 -9.91 11.47 -4.32
CA VAL A 152 -11.15 10.94 -4.89
C VAL A 152 -12.25 10.96 -3.83
N ASP A 153 -13.50 11.13 -4.23
CA ASP A 153 -14.62 11.01 -3.31
C ASP A 153 -15.03 9.54 -3.16
N TYR A 154 -14.27 8.82 -2.35
CA TYR A 154 -14.54 7.41 -2.08
C TYR A 154 -15.84 7.17 -1.29
N VAL A 155 -16.38 8.18 -0.61
CA VAL A 155 -17.67 8.09 0.09
C VAL A 155 -18.79 8.10 -0.94
N ALA A 156 -18.65 8.89 -2.02
CA ALA A 156 -19.56 8.89 -3.17
C ALA A 156 -19.34 7.70 -4.13
N GLY A 157 -18.33 6.85 -3.89
CA GLY A 157 -18.12 5.62 -4.67
C GLY A 157 -16.99 5.69 -5.69
N GLU A 158 -16.14 6.73 -5.69
CA GLU A 158 -15.03 6.85 -6.66
C GLU A 158 -13.87 5.86 -6.41
N GLY A 159 -13.98 5.01 -5.40
CA GLY A 159 -12.96 4.01 -5.05
C GLY A 159 -11.85 4.54 -4.17
N LEU A 160 -11.78 4.05 -2.93
CA LEU A 160 -10.84 4.54 -1.91
C LEU A 160 -9.36 4.53 -2.37
N LEU A 161 -8.98 3.57 -3.20
CA LEU A 161 -7.60 3.36 -3.62
C LEU A 161 -7.27 3.99 -4.99
N MET A 162 -8.17 4.79 -5.57
CA MET A 162 -8.06 5.27 -6.95
C MET A 162 -7.33 6.61 -7.11
N ALA A 163 -7.08 7.36 -6.04
CA ALA A 163 -6.39 8.64 -6.12
C ALA A 163 -5.03 8.58 -6.85
N PRO A 164 -4.18 7.54 -6.68
CA PRO A 164 -2.93 7.44 -7.43
C PRO A 164 -3.12 7.38 -8.96
N THR A 165 -4.19 6.78 -9.48
CA THR A 165 -4.42 6.71 -10.92
C THR A 165 -4.70 8.09 -11.51
N VAL A 166 -5.43 8.93 -10.79
CA VAL A 166 -5.67 10.34 -11.16
C VAL A 166 -4.35 11.11 -11.10
N ALA A 167 -3.60 10.99 -9.99
CA ALA A 167 -2.34 11.70 -9.80
C ALA A 167 -1.30 11.36 -10.88
N VAL A 168 -1.11 10.06 -11.17
CA VAL A 168 -0.13 9.60 -12.16
C VAL A 168 -0.52 10.10 -13.56
N SER A 169 -1.78 9.97 -13.94
CA SER A 169 -2.26 10.41 -15.25
C SER A 169 -2.00 11.90 -15.49
N GLU A 170 -2.33 12.76 -14.51
CA GLU A 170 -2.11 14.20 -14.62
C GLU A 170 -0.62 14.56 -14.58
N LEU A 171 0.19 13.87 -13.78
CA LEU A 171 1.63 14.10 -13.72
C LEU A 171 2.31 13.76 -15.05
N LEU A 172 1.99 12.60 -15.64
CA LEU A 172 2.53 12.20 -16.94
C LEU A 172 2.13 13.17 -18.04
N LYS A 173 0.85 13.52 -18.12
CA LYS A 173 0.33 14.47 -19.11
C LYS A 173 1.03 15.82 -19.02
N ARG A 174 1.21 16.36 -17.83
CA ARG A 174 1.86 17.66 -17.59
C ARG A 174 3.32 17.67 -18.00
N ASN A 175 3.99 16.53 -17.92
CA ASN A 175 5.39 16.37 -18.29
C ASN A 175 5.60 15.80 -19.71
N GLY A 176 4.53 15.66 -20.50
CA GLY A 176 4.61 15.12 -21.86
C GLY A 176 5.02 13.65 -21.93
N LEU A 177 4.79 12.90 -20.85
CA LEU A 177 5.11 11.47 -20.74
C LEU A 177 3.86 10.60 -20.95
N LYS A 178 4.08 9.34 -21.30
CA LYS A 178 3.05 8.30 -21.42
C LYS A 178 3.43 7.11 -20.54
N LEU A 179 2.45 6.30 -20.17
CA LEU A 179 2.66 4.97 -19.59
C LEU A 179 3.26 4.01 -20.62
#